data_69669187e86700ee99920471f696ad8b
#
_entry.id   69669187e86700ee99920471f696ad8b
#
_cell.length_a   1.000
_cell.length_b   1.000
_cell.length_c   1.000
_cell.angle_alpha   90.00
_cell.angle_beta   90.00
_cell.angle_gamma   90.00
#
_symmetry.space_group_name_H-M   'P 1'
#
loop_
_entity.id
_entity.type
_entity.pdbx_description
1 polymer ?
#
loop_
_entity_poly.entity_id
_entity_poly.type
_entity_poly.pdbx_seq_one_letter_code
_entity_poly.pdbx_strand_id
1 'polypeptide(L)'
;LQDSSAASDVYKRQLQAWDWMHYSEKVRKRKYDFDSTEVQPYLEMDAIRDSAFELANRLFGIKFIQKNDIPKYHPDVDTFEVLDKNGDHLGVFLTDYFARPSKQGGAWMNTFRDQSNFDGRVRPIVLNVCNFAKPNDGEKAFLTFEHAETLFHEFGHALHGLLSDVDYPYLSGTSVTRDYVEFPSQLMENWIRPVSYTHLRAHETIR
;
A
#
# COMPACT_ATOMS: atom_id res chain seq x y z
N LEU A 1 13.84 60.76 10.35
CA LEU A 1 13.33 59.85 9.31
C LEU A 1 13.15 58.48 9.94
N GLN A 2 11.97 58.24 10.49
CA GLN A 2 11.53 56.90 10.90
C GLN A 2 11.07 56.16 9.64
N ASP A 3 11.89 55.28 9.12
CA ASP A 3 11.44 54.31 8.14
C ASP A 3 10.44 53.37 8.84
N SER A 4 9.19 53.48 8.44
CA SER A 4 8.14 52.67 9.01
C SER A 4 8.33 51.20 8.61
N SER A 5 8.75 50.39 9.54
CA SER A 5 8.81 48.92 9.40
C SER A 5 7.46 48.29 9.01
N ALA A 6 6.36 49.06 9.20
CA ALA A 6 5.02 48.65 8.80
C ALA A 6 4.81 48.50 7.28
N ALA A 7 5.51 49.35 6.45
CA ALA A 7 5.37 49.29 5.00
C ALA A 7 6.09 48.08 4.39
N SER A 8 7.13 47.54 5.03
CA SER A 8 7.83 46.35 4.57
C SER A 8 7.07 45.03 4.89
N ASP A 9 6.15 45.07 5.86
CA ASP A 9 5.38 43.89 6.28
C ASP A 9 4.15 43.64 5.38
N VAL A 10 3.64 44.67 4.71
CA VAL A 10 2.46 44.60 3.82
C VAL A 10 2.77 43.78 2.54
N TYR A 11 4.02 43.63 2.17
CA TYR A 11 4.45 42.90 0.98
C TYR A 11 5.06 41.51 1.27
N LYS A 12 5.12 41.08 2.52
CA LYS A 12 5.51 39.70 2.83
C LYS A 12 4.39 38.78 2.41
N ARG A 13 4.61 38.11 1.28
CA ARG A 13 3.68 37.08 0.81
C ARG A 13 3.60 35.94 1.86
N GLN A 14 2.45 35.82 2.50
CA GLN A 14 2.22 34.75 3.45
C GLN A 14 2.19 33.41 2.72
N LEU A 15 2.78 32.38 3.32
CA LEU A 15 2.67 31.01 2.84
C LEU A 15 1.22 30.57 2.87
N GLN A 16 0.74 30.07 1.74
CA GLN A 16 -0.57 29.44 1.64
C GLN A 16 -0.46 27.92 1.86
N ALA A 17 -1.57 27.26 2.14
CA ALA A 17 -1.57 25.84 2.41
C ALA A 17 -0.96 25.02 1.26
N TRP A 18 -1.15 25.43 0.02
CA TRP A 18 -0.57 24.79 -1.17
C TRP A 18 0.94 25.06 -1.38
N ASP A 19 1.51 26.07 -0.71
CA ASP A 19 2.94 26.36 -0.79
C ASP A 19 3.75 25.44 0.14
N TRP A 20 3.10 24.81 1.13
CA TRP A 20 3.75 24.03 2.18
C TRP A 20 4.65 22.92 1.63
N MET A 21 4.10 22.07 0.78
CA MET A 21 4.85 20.93 0.21
C MET A 21 6.06 21.39 -0.60
N HIS A 22 5.90 22.46 -1.40
CA HIS A 22 6.98 23.03 -2.19
C HIS A 22 8.15 23.54 -1.36
N TYR A 23 7.86 24.29 -0.30
CA TYR A 23 8.92 24.84 0.57
C TYR A 23 9.49 23.77 1.51
N SER A 24 8.70 22.84 1.97
CA SER A 24 9.17 21.69 2.75
C SER A 24 10.19 20.86 1.96
N GLU A 25 9.93 20.62 0.67
CA GLU A 25 10.85 19.92 -0.21
C GLU A 25 12.16 20.69 -0.41
N LYS A 26 12.09 22.01 -0.61
CA LYS A 26 13.30 22.86 -0.68
C LYS A 26 14.13 22.81 0.58
N VAL A 27 13.48 22.83 1.76
CA VAL A 27 14.17 22.72 3.05
C VAL A 27 14.79 21.34 3.20
N ARG A 28 14.06 20.29 2.85
CA ARG A 28 14.53 18.90 2.90
C ARG A 28 15.77 18.73 2.03
N LYS A 29 15.71 19.16 0.77
CA LYS A 29 16.83 19.08 -0.18
C LYS A 29 18.06 19.85 0.33
N ARG A 30 17.86 21.06 0.88
CA ARG A 30 18.98 21.85 1.44
C ARG A 30 19.58 21.23 2.70
N LYS A 31 18.75 20.60 3.55
CA LYS A 31 19.18 20.10 4.86
C LYS A 31 19.81 18.70 4.77
N TYR A 32 19.34 17.86 3.86
CA TYR A 32 19.72 16.45 3.80
C TYR A 32 20.44 16.07 2.52
N ASP A 33 20.55 17.00 1.54
CA ASP A 33 21.16 16.77 0.22
C ASP A 33 20.67 15.47 -0.45
N PHE A 34 19.37 15.18 -0.27
CA PHE A 34 18.72 13.95 -0.72
C PHE A 34 17.67 14.25 -1.77
N ASP A 35 17.77 13.59 -2.92
CA ASP A 35 16.78 13.63 -3.98
C ASP A 35 15.93 12.35 -3.96
N SER A 36 14.61 12.48 -3.86
CA SER A 36 13.69 11.33 -3.85
C SER A 36 13.75 10.51 -5.13
N THR A 37 14.23 11.09 -6.24
CA THR A 37 14.43 10.38 -7.49
C THR A 37 15.54 9.33 -7.43
N GLU A 38 16.49 9.45 -6.50
CA GLU A 38 17.56 8.47 -6.29
C GLU A 38 17.03 7.16 -5.69
N VAL A 39 15.91 7.21 -4.97
CA VAL A 39 15.30 6.03 -4.33
C VAL A 39 14.27 5.37 -5.26
N GLN A 40 13.72 6.12 -6.21
CA GLN A 40 12.67 5.64 -7.09
C GLN A 40 13.00 4.31 -7.81
N PRO A 41 14.24 4.06 -8.32
CA PRO A 41 14.57 2.78 -8.95
C PRO A 41 14.43 1.54 -8.05
N TYR A 42 14.45 1.74 -6.74
CA TYR A 42 14.28 0.67 -5.74
C TYR A 42 12.81 0.44 -5.36
N LEU A 43 11.90 1.28 -5.84
CA LEU A 43 10.49 1.26 -5.52
C LEU A 43 9.64 0.80 -6.72
N GLU A 44 10.11 -0.20 -7.45
CA GLU A 44 9.30 -0.85 -8.47
C GLU A 44 8.08 -1.52 -7.82
N MET A 45 6.89 -1.26 -8.36
CA MET A 45 5.61 -1.67 -7.76
C MET A 45 5.51 -3.19 -7.55
N ASP A 46 5.84 -3.98 -8.57
CA ASP A 46 5.79 -5.45 -8.45
C ASP A 46 6.77 -5.96 -7.41
N ALA A 47 7.98 -5.39 -7.39
CA ALA A 47 8.99 -5.72 -6.40
C ALA A 47 8.55 -5.34 -4.96
N ILE A 48 7.85 -4.24 -4.76
CA ILE A 48 7.27 -3.84 -3.47
C ILE A 48 6.14 -4.77 -3.06
N ARG A 49 5.22 -5.12 -3.99
CA ARG A 49 4.17 -6.12 -3.76
C ARG A 49 4.75 -7.47 -3.34
N ASP A 50 5.71 -7.97 -4.09
CA ASP A 50 6.33 -9.28 -3.83
C ASP A 50 7.06 -9.29 -2.49
N SER A 51 7.56 -8.13 -2.05
CA SER A 51 8.12 -7.95 -0.70
C SER A 51 7.10 -8.08 0.39
N ALA A 52 5.93 -7.50 0.19
CA ALA A 52 4.83 -7.62 1.14
C ALA A 52 4.39 -9.10 1.23
N PHE A 53 4.36 -9.83 0.10
CA PHE A 53 4.06 -11.26 0.06
C PHE A 53 5.11 -12.10 0.79
N GLU A 54 6.39 -11.82 0.56
CA GLU A 54 7.48 -12.49 1.26
C GLU A 54 7.45 -12.22 2.77
N LEU A 55 7.16 -10.99 3.16
CA LEU A 55 6.98 -10.64 4.57
C LEU A 55 5.83 -11.44 5.19
N ALA A 56 4.68 -11.51 4.52
CA ALA A 56 3.54 -12.28 4.99
C ALA A 56 3.86 -13.79 5.09
N ASN A 57 4.67 -14.29 4.16
CA ASN A 57 5.17 -15.66 4.24
C ASN A 57 6.03 -15.89 5.49
N ARG A 58 6.97 -14.99 5.79
CA ARG A 58 7.83 -15.09 6.98
C ARG A 58 7.06 -14.96 8.29
N LEU A 59 6.06 -14.08 8.34
CA LEU A 59 5.30 -13.83 9.56
C LEU A 59 4.22 -14.88 9.82
N PHE A 60 3.52 -15.32 8.76
CA PHE A 60 2.31 -16.12 8.88
C PHE A 60 2.37 -17.46 8.13
N GLY A 61 3.43 -17.71 7.35
CA GLY A 61 3.59 -18.92 6.56
C GLY A 61 2.68 -19.01 5.31
N ILE A 62 1.97 -17.91 4.96
CA ILE A 62 1.07 -17.88 3.80
C ILE A 62 1.82 -17.62 2.50
N LYS A 63 1.26 -18.11 1.38
CA LYS A 63 1.83 -17.93 0.05
C LYS A 63 0.80 -17.35 -0.91
N PHE A 64 1.26 -16.49 -1.82
CA PHE A 64 0.45 -15.88 -2.85
C PHE A 64 0.86 -16.46 -4.21
N ILE A 65 -0.08 -17.11 -4.90
CA ILE A 65 0.15 -17.74 -6.21
C ILE A 65 -0.69 -17.00 -7.24
N GLN A 66 -0.05 -16.34 -8.19
CA GLN A 66 -0.78 -15.63 -9.24
C GLN A 66 -1.61 -16.59 -10.07
N LYS A 67 -2.86 -16.23 -10.34
CA LYS A 67 -3.84 -17.00 -11.10
C LYS A 67 -4.40 -16.19 -12.26
N ASN A 68 -4.33 -16.73 -13.46
CA ASN A 68 -4.88 -16.10 -14.66
C ASN A 68 -6.24 -16.68 -15.07
N ASP A 69 -6.66 -17.78 -14.47
CA ASP A 69 -7.91 -18.49 -14.71
C ASP A 69 -9.08 -18.00 -13.86
N ILE A 70 -8.83 -17.14 -12.86
CA ILE A 70 -9.87 -16.51 -12.05
C ILE A 70 -10.42 -15.29 -12.80
N PRO A 71 -11.76 -15.15 -12.96
CA PRO A 71 -12.37 -14.00 -13.63
C PRO A 71 -11.98 -12.66 -12.98
N LYS A 72 -11.57 -11.71 -13.80
CA LYS A 72 -11.20 -10.35 -13.38
C LYS A 72 -12.29 -9.36 -13.84
N TYR A 73 -12.59 -8.38 -13.03
CA TYR A 73 -13.53 -7.31 -13.41
C TYR A 73 -12.86 -6.20 -14.24
N HIS A 74 -11.52 -6.19 -14.32
CA HIS A 74 -10.75 -5.26 -15.15
C HIS A 74 -9.40 -5.90 -15.55
N PRO A 75 -8.86 -5.62 -16.76
CA PRO A 75 -7.57 -6.19 -17.21
C PRO A 75 -6.39 -5.88 -16.29
N ASP A 76 -6.38 -4.70 -15.65
CA ASP A 76 -5.30 -4.24 -14.77
C ASP A 76 -5.35 -4.88 -13.36
N VAL A 77 -6.32 -5.73 -13.09
CA VAL A 77 -6.42 -6.45 -11.81
C VAL A 77 -5.59 -7.71 -11.86
N ASP A 78 -4.72 -7.89 -10.88
CA ASP A 78 -4.07 -9.19 -10.64
C ASP A 78 -4.82 -9.99 -9.58
N THR A 79 -4.81 -11.30 -9.76
CA THR A 79 -5.51 -12.22 -8.87
C THR A 79 -4.53 -13.25 -8.33
N PHE A 80 -4.59 -13.49 -7.03
CA PHE A 80 -3.73 -14.44 -6.34
C PHE A 80 -4.57 -15.42 -5.51
N GLU A 81 -4.30 -16.69 -5.66
CA GLU A 81 -4.69 -17.69 -4.69
C GLU A 81 -3.79 -17.59 -3.47
N VAL A 82 -4.38 -17.52 -2.29
CA VAL A 82 -3.65 -17.48 -1.02
C VAL A 82 -3.71 -18.87 -0.39
N LEU A 83 -2.54 -19.44 -0.11
CA LEU A 83 -2.39 -20.73 0.54
C LEU A 83 -1.86 -20.54 1.97
N ASP A 84 -2.29 -21.39 2.87
CA ASP A 84 -1.75 -21.45 4.23
C ASP A 84 -0.38 -22.17 4.27
N LYS A 85 0.19 -22.30 5.47
CA LYS A 85 1.48 -22.97 5.69
C LYS A 85 1.51 -24.45 5.29
N ASN A 86 0.35 -25.10 5.22
CA ASN A 86 0.21 -26.51 4.82
C ASN A 86 0.01 -26.65 3.30
N GLY A 87 -0.22 -25.55 2.59
CA GLY A 87 -0.56 -25.51 1.17
C GLY A 87 -2.07 -25.58 0.92
N ASP A 88 -2.90 -25.49 1.95
CA ASP A 88 -4.35 -25.49 1.81
C ASP A 88 -4.85 -24.09 1.38
N HIS A 89 -5.90 -24.07 0.57
CA HIS A 89 -6.54 -22.83 0.11
C HIS A 89 -7.09 -22.02 1.29
N LEU A 90 -6.57 -20.82 1.46
CA LEU A 90 -6.97 -19.87 2.51
C LEU A 90 -7.98 -18.84 1.99
N GLY A 91 -7.78 -18.32 0.80
CA GLY A 91 -8.64 -17.29 0.20
C GLY A 91 -8.13 -16.84 -1.17
N VAL A 92 -8.78 -15.80 -1.69
CA VAL A 92 -8.37 -15.12 -2.92
C VAL A 92 -8.06 -13.66 -2.62
N PHE A 93 -6.96 -13.18 -3.17
CA PHE A 93 -6.54 -11.79 -3.07
C PHE A 93 -6.48 -11.14 -4.45
N LEU A 94 -7.11 -9.98 -4.60
CA LEU A 94 -7.08 -9.19 -5.81
C LEU A 94 -6.35 -7.88 -5.56
N THR A 95 -5.55 -7.44 -6.53
CA THR A 95 -4.87 -6.15 -6.49
C THR A 95 -5.30 -5.29 -7.67
N ASP A 96 -5.83 -4.12 -7.40
CA ASP A 96 -6.27 -3.13 -8.36
C ASP A 96 -5.53 -1.81 -8.11
N TYR A 97 -4.28 -1.74 -8.55
CA TYR A 97 -3.36 -0.70 -8.11
C TYR A 97 -3.35 0.55 -9.00
N PHE A 98 -3.75 0.47 -10.27
CA PHE A 98 -3.63 1.58 -11.19
C PHE A 98 -4.85 2.49 -11.21
N ALA A 99 -4.60 3.79 -11.34
CA ALA A 99 -5.65 4.80 -11.53
C ALA A 99 -6.34 4.63 -12.89
N ARG A 100 -7.64 4.91 -12.93
CA ARG A 100 -8.43 4.99 -14.16
C ARG A 100 -9.68 5.86 -13.95
N PRO A 101 -10.32 6.40 -15.00
CA PRO A 101 -11.43 7.35 -14.86
C PRO A 101 -12.65 6.84 -14.07
N SER A 102 -12.85 5.51 -14.01
CA SER A 102 -13.95 4.88 -13.28
C SER A 102 -13.68 4.67 -11.79
N LYS A 103 -12.46 4.97 -11.29
CA LYS A 103 -12.09 4.82 -9.87
C LYS A 103 -12.19 6.14 -9.15
N GLN A 104 -12.56 6.08 -7.87
CA GLN A 104 -12.36 7.20 -6.94
C GLN A 104 -10.89 7.27 -6.51
N GLY A 105 -10.43 8.49 -6.17
CA GLY A 105 -9.10 8.70 -5.63
C GLY A 105 -8.94 8.10 -4.22
N GLY A 106 -7.69 7.88 -3.82
CA GLY A 106 -7.31 7.27 -2.54
C GLY A 106 -6.94 5.80 -2.68
N ALA A 107 -6.80 5.11 -1.54
CA ALA A 107 -6.55 3.68 -1.47
C ALA A 107 -7.49 3.06 -0.42
N TRP A 108 -7.84 1.81 -0.59
CA TRP A 108 -8.68 1.08 0.36
C TRP A 108 -8.60 -0.43 0.17
N MET A 109 -8.86 -1.15 1.22
CA MET A 109 -9.20 -2.57 1.20
C MET A 109 -10.72 -2.76 1.20
N ASN A 110 -11.20 -3.79 0.50
CA ASN A 110 -12.58 -4.24 0.57
C ASN A 110 -12.64 -5.77 0.41
N THR A 111 -13.82 -6.35 0.59
CA THR A 111 -14.08 -7.77 0.39
C THR A 111 -15.23 -7.98 -0.60
N PHE A 112 -15.08 -8.96 -1.47
CA PHE A 112 -16.22 -9.51 -2.22
C PHE A 112 -16.93 -10.60 -1.42
N ARG A 113 -16.21 -11.24 -0.49
CA ARG A 113 -16.75 -12.25 0.41
C ARG A 113 -15.92 -12.27 1.70
N ASP A 114 -16.62 -12.12 2.82
CA ASP A 114 -16.01 -12.24 4.14
C ASP A 114 -15.81 -13.69 4.54
N GLN A 115 -14.82 -13.94 5.39
CA GLN A 115 -14.64 -15.24 6.00
C GLN A 115 -15.74 -15.52 7.02
N SER A 116 -16.18 -16.78 7.11
CA SER A 116 -17.14 -17.23 8.14
C SER A 116 -17.03 -18.74 8.34
N ASN A 117 -17.35 -19.22 9.55
CA ASN A 117 -17.49 -20.65 9.84
C ASN A 117 -18.92 -21.04 10.28
N PHE A 118 -19.90 -20.10 10.24
CA PHE A 118 -21.24 -20.28 10.82
C PHE A 118 -22.01 -21.44 10.20
N ASP A 119 -22.12 -21.48 8.85
CA ASP A 119 -22.79 -22.54 8.09
C ASP A 119 -21.79 -23.33 7.23
N GLY A 120 -20.64 -23.67 7.81
CA GLY A 120 -19.50 -24.26 7.10
C GLY A 120 -18.46 -23.21 6.75
N ARG A 121 -17.29 -23.69 6.37
CA ARG A 121 -16.11 -22.83 6.15
C ARG A 121 -16.21 -22.05 4.85
N VAL A 122 -16.42 -20.73 4.96
CA VAL A 122 -16.40 -19.77 3.85
C VAL A 122 -15.03 -19.09 3.79
N ARG A 123 -14.37 -19.18 2.63
CA ARG A 123 -13.07 -18.54 2.39
C ARG A 123 -13.22 -17.11 1.92
N PRO A 124 -12.39 -16.17 2.38
CA PRO A 124 -12.50 -14.77 2.00
C PRO A 124 -12.06 -14.51 0.55
N ILE A 125 -12.64 -13.46 -0.05
CA ILE A 125 -12.18 -12.86 -1.30
C ILE A 125 -11.92 -11.39 -1.00
N VAL A 126 -10.66 -11.03 -0.95
CA VAL A 126 -10.18 -9.70 -0.50
C VAL A 126 -9.62 -8.92 -1.68
N LEU A 127 -9.79 -7.63 -1.66
CA LEU A 127 -9.39 -6.70 -2.72
C LEU A 127 -8.66 -5.50 -2.10
N ASN A 128 -7.48 -5.19 -2.63
CA ASN A 128 -6.82 -3.90 -2.41
C ASN A 128 -6.93 -3.03 -3.65
N VAL A 129 -7.35 -1.79 -3.45
CA VAL A 129 -7.47 -0.77 -4.50
C VAL A 129 -6.53 0.38 -4.17
N CYS A 130 -5.71 0.78 -5.14
CA CYS A 130 -4.90 1.99 -5.10
C CYS A 130 -5.14 2.83 -6.35
N ASN A 131 -4.49 3.98 -6.45
CA ASN A 131 -4.57 4.87 -7.61
C ASN A 131 -3.16 5.33 -8.03
N PHE A 132 -2.24 4.36 -8.21
CA PHE A 132 -0.91 4.64 -8.70
C PHE A 132 -0.93 5.01 -10.18
N ALA A 133 0.05 5.81 -10.61
CA ALA A 133 0.18 6.14 -12.03
C ALA A 133 0.48 4.87 -12.85
N LYS A 134 -0.36 4.64 -13.88
CA LYS A 134 -0.13 3.53 -14.79
C LYS A 134 1.04 3.87 -15.71
N PRO A 135 2.06 3.00 -15.83
CA PRO A 135 3.14 3.20 -16.78
C PRO A 135 2.64 3.03 -18.22
N ASN A 136 3.43 3.45 -19.19
CA ASN A 136 3.19 3.10 -20.60
C ASN A 136 3.35 1.58 -20.80
N ASP A 137 2.78 1.07 -21.90
CA ASP A 137 2.87 -0.35 -22.22
C ASP A 137 4.33 -0.81 -22.33
N GLY A 138 4.68 -1.84 -21.56
CA GLY A 138 6.02 -2.40 -21.49
C GLY A 138 6.99 -1.70 -20.55
N GLU A 139 6.58 -0.63 -19.89
CA GLU A 139 7.37 0.05 -18.86
C GLU A 139 7.03 -0.48 -17.47
N LYS A 140 7.99 -0.37 -16.54
CA LYS A 140 7.79 -0.70 -15.12
C LYS A 140 7.11 0.46 -14.41
N ALA A 141 6.23 0.12 -13.47
CA ALA A 141 5.64 1.09 -12.56
C ALA A 141 6.59 1.35 -11.37
N PHE A 142 6.92 2.60 -11.13
CA PHE A 142 7.72 3.01 -9.98
C PHE A 142 6.87 3.83 -9.01
N LEU A 143 6.96 3.49 -7.74
CA LEU A 143 6.23 4.15 -6.67
C LEU A 143 7.05 5.29 -6.06
N THR A 144 6.38 6.25 -5.44
CA THR A 144 6.99 7.08 -4.41
C THR A 144 7.10 6.29 -3.11
N PHE A 145 7.91 6.75 -2.17
CA PHE A 145 7.98 6.11 -0.85
C PHE A 145 6.60 6.10 -0.16
N GLU A 146 5.85 7.19 -0.27
CA GLU A 146 4.49 7.31 0.26
C GLU A 146 3.53 6.29 -0.38
N HIS A 147 3.61 6.09 -1.71
CA HIS A 147 2.82 5.05 -2.39
C HIS A 147 3.21 3.64 -1.97
N ALA A 148 4.47 3.38 -1.75
CA ALA A 148 4.94 2.08 -1.26
C ALA A 148 4.47 1.83 0.18
N GLU A 149 4.48 2.86 1.05
CA GLU A 149 3.90 2.82 2.39
C GLU A 149 2.39 2.56 2.33
N THR A 150 1.66 3.24 1.44
CA THR A 150 0.23 3.00 1.20
C THR A 150 -0.04 1.55 0.78
N LEU A 151 0.78 0.97 -0.11
CA LEU A 151 0.63 -0.43 -0.51
C LEU A 151 0.76 -1.37 0.70
N PHE A 152 1.73 -1.15 1.57
CA PHE A 152 1.91 -1.94 2.79
C PHE A 152 0.75 -1.73 3.77
N HIS A 153 0.23 -0.51 3.90
CA HIS A 153 -0.94 -0.19 4.70
C HIS A 153 -2.17 -1.00 4.26
N GLU A 154 -2.55 -0.87 2.98
CA GLU A 154 -3.69 -1.60 2.42
C GLU A 154 -3.49 -3.12 2.48
N PHE A 155 -2.26 -3.57 2.32
CA PHE A 155 -1.93 -4.98 2.49
C PHE A 155 -2.12 -5.46 3.94
N GLY A 156 -1.89 -4.61 4.94
CA GLY A 156 -2.20 -4.89 6.35
C GLY A 156 -3.68 -5.13 6.57
N HIS A 157 -4.54 -4.31 5.98
CA HIS A 157 -5.99 -4.56 5.98
C HIS A 157 -6.36 -5.85 5.24
N ALA A 158 -5.70 -6.13 4.11
CA ALA A 158 -5.93 -7.36 3.36
C ALA A 158 -5.57 -8.61 4.19
N LEU A 159 -4.45 -8.58 4.90
CA LEU A 159 -4.06 -9.66 5.82
C LEU A 159 -5.09 -9.85 6.94
N HIS A 160 -5.63 -8.76 7.48
CA HIS A 160 -6.71 -8.81 8.47
C HIS A 160 -7.94 -9.56 7.93
N GLY A 161 -8.33 -9.32 6.67
CA GLY A 161 -9.41 -10.04 6.00
C GLY A 161 -9.08 -11.50 5.68
N LEU A 162 -7.89 -11.74 5.12
CA LEU A 162 -7.45 -13.07 4.68
C LEU A 162 -7.22 -14.04 5.84
N LEU A 163 -6.71 -13.54 6.97
CA LEU A 163 -6.36 -14.35 8.15
C LEU A 163 -7.47 -14.43 9.17
N SER A 164 -8.65 -13.85 8.90
CA SER A 164 -9.81 -14.02 9.76
C SER A 164 -10.21 -15.48 9.89
N ASP A 165 -10.56 -15.91 11.12
CA ASP A 165 -11.07 -17.22 11.43
C ASP A 165 -12.14 -17.10 12.52
N VAL A 166 -13.30 -16.58 12.14
CA VAL A 166 -14.45 -16.28 13.02
C VAL A 166 -15.68 -17.04 12.57
N ASP A 167 -16.61 -17.24 13.47
CA ASP A 167 -17.87 -17.91 13.16
C ASP A 167 -18.81 -17.00 12.37
N TYR A 168 -18.94 -15.74 12.77
CA TYR A 168 -19.90 -14.81 12.19
C TYR A 168 -19.25 -13.84 11.21
N PRO A 169 -19.76 -13.70 9.97
CA PRO A 169 -19.15 -12.85 8.94
C PRO A 169 -19.11 -11.36 9.35
N TYR A 170 -20.04 -10.90 10.19
CA TYR A 170 -20.06 -9.54 10.72
C TYR A 170 -18.93 -9.21 11.71
N LEU A 171 -18.14 -10.20 12.10
CA LEU A 171 -16.93 -10.05 12.95
C LEU A 171 -15.65 -10.31 12.18
N SER A 172 -15.74 -10.51 10.86
CA SER A 172 -14.61 -10.87 10.01
C SER A 172 -13.79 -9.63 9.60
N GLY A 173 -12.48 -9.81 9.53
CA GLY A 173 -11.54 -8.85 8.98
C GLY A 173 -11.69 -7.45 9.58
N THR A 174 -11.93 -6.48 8.72
CA THR A 174 -12.07 -5.06 9.08
C THR A 174 -13.39 -4.69 9.75
N SER A 175 -14.30 -5.67 9.97
CA SER A 175 -15.54 -5.50 10.74
C SER A 175 -15.27 -5.45 12.24
N VAL A 176 -14.41 -4.56 12.68
CA VAL A 176 -14.00 -4.33 14.07
C VAL A 176 -14.30 -2.90 14.51
N THR A 177 -14.08 -2.58 15.77
CA THR A 177 -14.22 -1.21 16.27
C THR A 177 -13.25 -0.25 15.56
N ARG A 178 -13.69 1.00 15.37
CA ARG A 178 -12.96 1.98 14.57
C ARG A 178 -11.57 2.33 15.11
N ASP A 179 -11.37 2.23 16.40
CA ASP A 179 -10.10 2.46 17.08
C ASP A 179 -9.10 1.30 16.93
N TYR A 180 -9.54 0.16 16.40
CA TYR A 180 -8.69 -1.02 16.16
C TYR A 180 -8.41 -1.27 14.68
N VAL A 181 -9.28 -0.85 13.77
CA VAL A 181 -9.23 -1.22 12.35
C VAL A 181 -7.89 -0.89 11.68
N GLU A 182 -7.26 0.23 12.09
CA GLU A 182 -5.98 0.68 11.54
C GLU A 182 -4.75 0.01 12.20
N PHE A 183 -4.94 -0.81 13.22
CA PHE A 183 -3.79 -1.42 13.90
C PHE A 183 -3.00 -2.36 12.99
N PRO A 184 -3.61 -3.29 12.22
CA PRO A 184 -2.87 -4.16 11.31
C PRO A 184 -2.23 -3.40 10.16
N SER A 185 -2.91 -2.39 9.60
CA SER A 185 -2.40 -1.59 8.48
C SER A 185 -1.20 -0.74 8.89
N GLN A 186 -1.29 0.02 9.98
CA GLN A 186 -0.19 0.84 10.49
C GLN A 186 0.99 -0.01 10.99
N LEU A 187 0.73 -1.22 11.49
CA LEU A 187 1.81 -2.14 11.84
C LEU A 187 2.61 -2.54 10.60
N MET A 188 1.94 -2.81 9.47
CA MET A 188 2.60 -3.20 8.23
C MET A 188 3.43 -2.07 7.62
N GLU A 189 3.05 -0.80 7.74
CA GLU A 189 3.86 0.35 7.30
C GLU A 189 5.27 0.35 7.90
N ASN A 190 5.42 -0.12 9.13
CA ASN A 190 6.72 -0.14 9.79
C ASN A 190 7.75 -1.04 9.09
N TRP A 191 7.33 -2.02 8.31
CA TRP A 191 8.24 -2.94 7.63
C TRP A 191 8.90 -2.37 6.39
N ILE A 192 8.35 -1.31 5.79
CA ILE A 192 9.00 -0.64 4.65
C ILE A 192 10.13 0.31 5.08
N ARG A 193 10.13 0.74 6.35
CA ARG A 193 11.09 1.70 6.90
C ARG A 193 12.43 1.10 7.37
N PRO A 194 12.54 -0.14 7.86
CA PRO A 194 13.81 -0.67 8.37
C PRO A 194 14.86 -0.80 7.27
N VAL A 195 16.04 -0.26 7.54
CA VAL A 195 17.22 -0.31 6.67
C VAL A 195 17.60 -1.75 6.27
N SER A 196 17.41 -2.72 7.17
CA SER A 196 17.69 -4.13 6.89
C SER A 196 16.81 -4.74 5.81
N TYR A 197 15.55 -4.31 5.69
CA TYR A 197 14.62 -4.82 4.70
C TYR A 197 14.83 -4.15 3.32
N THR A 198 15.04 -2.85 3.31
CA THR A 198 15.41 -2.10 2.09
C THR A 198 16.78 -2.54 1.56
N HIS A 199 17.74 -2.92 2.42
CA HIS A 199 19.04 -3.44 2.01
C HIS A 199 18.97 -4.82 1.33
N LEU A 200 18.14 -5.73 1.83
CA LEU A 200 17.94 -7.03 1.20
C LEU A 200 17.43 -6.90 -0.24
N ARG A 201 16.59 -5.91 -0.52
CA ARG A 201 16.05 -5.68 -1.86
C ARG A 201 16.98 -4.93 -2.79
N ALA A 202 17.78 -4.00 -2.29
CA ALA A 202 18.78 -3.33 -3.11
C ALA A 202 19.75 -4.34 -3.74
N HIS A 203 20.04 -5.45 -3.07
CA HIS A 203 20.89 -6.52 -3.57
C HIS A 203 20.21 -7.44 -4.60
N GLU A 204 18.89 -7.56 -4.58
CA GLU A 204 18.15 -8.39 -5.55
C GLU A 204 17.83 -7.63 -6.85
N THR A 205 17.69 -6.31 -6.79
CA THR A 205 17.36 -5.47 -7.96
C THR A 205 18.58 -5.14 -8.85
N ILE A 206 19.80 -5.39 -8.36
CA ILE A 206 21.07 -5.13 -9.09
C ILE A 206 21.59 -6.40 -9.83
N ARG A 207 20.83 -7.48 -9.85
CA ARG A 207 21.13 -8.69 -10.64
C ARG A 207 20.19 -8.80 -11.88
#